data_52161446b0a1a59f219e2832c144aa1d
#
_entry.id   52161446b0a1a59f219e2832c144aa1d
#
_cell.length_a   1.000
_cell.length_b   1.000
_cell.length_c   1.000
_cell.angle_alpha   90.00
_cell.angle_beta   90.00
_cell.angle_gamma   90.00
#
_symmetry.space_group_name_H-M   'P 1'
#
loop_
_entity.id
_entity.type
_entity.pdbx_description
1 polymer ?
#
loop_
_entity_poly.entity_id
_entity_poly.type
_entity_poly.pdbx_seq_one_letter_code
_entity_poly.pdbx_strand_id
1 'polypeptide(L)'
;MSNTKKILVLIEEHFDETEYNVFNEFFPANGYEVHYSSFLWGNDSLSFEGNDKTAKVTVDLCISKVDLDDYKGMILIGGYAMDRLRYEPKLSSSTNQAPAVNLLRQAVTKMDAGKFCVGTICHSLWLFCADPGLLRGRSVTCAHNIYCDVVNAGGTVVQNNGETVEVHQDGLLITGRHPGAVHAFDKVFLAQLNQL
;
A
#
# COMPACT_ATOMS: atom_id res chain seq x y z
N MET A 1 22.16 17.39 -6.01
CA MET A 1 20.77 16.88 -6.08
C MET A 1 20.50 16.27 -4.71
N SER A 2 19.53 16.81 -3.97
CA SER A 2 19.14 16.23 -2.67
C SER A 2 18.64 14.81 -2.90
N ASN A 3 19.37 13.82 -2.40
CA ASN A 3 18.94 12.42 -2.46
C ASN A 3 17.90 12.19 -1.36
N THR A 4 16.78 12.92 -1.43
CA THR A 4 15.73 12.87 -0.42
C THR A 4 15.10 11.49 -0.49
N LYS A 5 15.29 10.71 0.56
CA LYS A 5 14.69 9.39 0.70
C LYS A 5 13.23 9.58 1.06
N LYS A 6 12.33 9.40 0.09
CA LYS A 6 10.88 9.58 0.26
C LYS A 6 10.13 8.27 0.07
N ILE A 7 9.10 8.09 0.88
CA ILE A 7 8.14 7.00 0.77
C ILE A 7 6.75 7.62 0.54
N LEU A 8 6.03 7.07 -0.42
CA LEU A 8 4.63 7.39 -0.65
C LEU A 8 3.75 6.43 0.15
N VAL A 9 2.76 6.93 0.86
CA VAL A 9 1.73 6.10 1.51
C VAL A 9 0.38 6.46 0.92
N LEU A 10 -0.32 5.51 0.31
CA LEU A 10 -1.70 5.70 -0.11
C LEU A 10 -2.63 5.53 1.08
N ILE A 11 -3.49 6.52 1.31
CA ILE A 11 -4.39 6.59 2.45
C ILE A 11 -5.77 7.11 2.02
N GLU A 12 -6.82 6.65 2.69
CA GLU A 12 -8.21 7.11 2.51
C GLU A 12 -8.95 6.89 3.83
N GLU A 13 -10.21 7.29 3.91
CA GLU A 13 -11.09 7.11 5.07
C GLU A 13 -11.08 5.68 5.60
N HIS A 14 -11.14 5.52 6.90
CA HIS A 14 -11.06 4.25 7.62
C HIS A 14 -9.70 3.54 7.48
N PHE A 15 -8.61 4.31 7.40
CA PHE A 15 -7.26 3.75 7.49
C PHE A 15 -6.98 3.16 8.88
N ASP A 16 -5.97 2.31 8.97
CA ASP A 16 -5.52 1.75 10.25
C ASP A 16 -4.62 2.74 10.99
N GLU A 17 -5.01 3.16 12.21
CA GLU A 17 -4.29 4.16 13.00
C GLU A 17 -2.99 3.61 13.59
N THR A 18 -2.92 2.32 13.91
CA THR A 18 -1.69 1.70 14.41
C THR A 18 -0.61 1.78 13.36
N GLU A 19 -0.93 1.40 12.12
CA GLU A 19 -0.01 1.48 10.99
C GLU A 19 0.39 2.93 10.70
N TYR A 20 -0.58 3.85 10.67
CA TYR A 20 -0.33 5.28 10.47
C TYR A 20 0.65 5.84 11.50
N ASN A 21 0.43 5.58 12.77
CA ASN A 21 1.29 6.08 13.85
C ASN A 21 2.70 5.50 13.75
N VAL A 22 2.83 4.20 13.51
CA VAL A 22 4.13 3.54 13.39
C VAL A 22 4.90 4.03 12.17
N PHE A 23 4.25 4.23 11.01
CA PHE A 23 4.92 4.80 9.84
C PHE A 23 5.49 6.20 10.10
N ASN A 24 4.74 7.06 10.83
CA ASN A 24 5.19 8.41 11.19
C ASN A 24 6.34 8.44 12.20
N GLU A 25 6.52 7.39 12.98
CA GLU A 25 7.64 7.27 13.92
C GLU A 25 8.84 6.58 13.26
N PHE A 26 8.61 5.43 12.63
CA PHE A 26 9.67 4.54 12.19
C PHE A 26 10.46 5.10 10.99
N PHE A 27 9.79 5.52 9.92
CA PHE A 27 10.48 5.95 8.72
C PHE A 27 11.27 7.25 8.90
N PRO A 28 10.74 8.31 9.54
CA PRO A 28 11.52 9.51 9.84
C PRO A 28 12.73 9.23 10.73
N ALA A 29 12.61 8.36 11.73
CA ALA A 29 13.74 7.95 12.58
C ALA A 29 14.86 7.23 11.79
N ASN A 30 14.52 6.69 10.59
CA ASN A 30 15.46 6.03 9.69
C ASN A 30 15.84 6.88 8.46
N GLY A 31 15.54 8.18 8.49
CA GLY A 31 15.94 9.15 7.48
C GLY A 31 15.10 9.18 6.21
N TYR A 32 13.86 8.72 6.26
CA TYR A 32 12.90 8.79 5.18
C TYR A 32 11.78 9.79 5.48
N GLU A 33 11.41 10.61 4.50
CA GLU A 33 10.17 11.39 4.55
C GLU A 33 8.99 10.52 4.15
N VAL A 34 7.88 10.64 4.88
CA VAL A 34 6.61 9.96 4.57
C VAL A 34 5.64 10.95 3.98
N HIS A 35 5.21 10.72 2.74
CA HIS A 35 4.21 11.53 2.06
C HIS A 35 2.92 10.75 1.91
N TYR A 36 1.82 11.30 2.39
CA TYR A 36 0.49 10.71 2.24
C TYR A 36 -0.20 11.25 0.99
N SER A 37 -0.80 10.35 0.22
CA SER A 37 -1.54 10.69 -1.00
C SER A 37 -2.87 9.96 -1.06
N SER A 38 -3.87 10.62 -1.62
CA SER A 38 -5.19 10.06 -1.88
C SER A 38 -5.78 10.60 -3.19
N PHE A 39 -6.90 10.04 -3.63
CA PHE A 39 -7.66 10.67 -4.71
C PHE A 39 -8.56 11.76 -4.12
N LEU A 40 -8.34 13.01 -4.54
CA LEU A 40 -8.95 14.18 -3.89
C LEU A 40 -10.28 14.65 -4.55
N TRP A 41 -10.76 13.93 -5.58
CA TRP A 41 -12.06 14.21 -6.25
C TRP A 41 -12.24 15.66 -6.71
N GLY A 42 -11.13 16.33 -7.07
CA GLY A 42 -11.13 17.73 -7.51
C GLY A 42 -11.03 18.76 -6.39
N ASN A 43 -10.89 18.32 -5.14
CA ASN A 43 -10.60 19.22 -4.01
C ASN A 43 -9.10 19.49 -3.89
N ASP A 44 -8.74 20.58 -3.22
CA ASP A 44 -7.35 20.91 -2.91
C ASP A 44 -6.80 20.01 -1.79
N SER A 45 -7.65 19.62 -0.84
CA SER A 45 -7.33 18.69 0.23
C SER A 45 -8.57 17.95 0.72
N LEU A 46 -8.37 16.79 1.34
CA LEU A 46 -9.40 16.04 2.07
C LEU A 46 -8.85 15.60 3.42
N SER A 47 -9.75 15.50 4.40
CA SER A 47 -9.41 14.96 5.73
C SER A 47 -10.09 13.61 5.92
N PHE A 48 -9.31 12.63 6.36
CA PHE A 48 -9.73 11.27 6.60
C PHE A 48 -9.61 10.91 8.08
N GLU A 49 -10.55 10.13 8.57
CA GLU A 49 -10.49 9.53 9.91
C GLU A 49 -10.11 8.05 9.82
N GLY A 50 -9.37 7.57 10.80
CA GLY A 50 -9.07 6.15 10.92
C GLY A 50 -10.26 5.32 11.40
N ASN A 51 -10.09 4.00 11.42
CA ASN A 51 -11.12 3.04 11.83
C ASN A 51 -11.63 3.28 13.25
N ASP A 52 -10.73 3.57 14.18
CA ASP A 52 -11.02 3.73 15.60
C ASP A 52 -11.33 5.19 15.97
N LYS A 53 -11.27 6.10 14.99
CA LYS A 53 -11.48 7.55 15.14
C LYS A 53 -10.53 8.21 16.16
N THR A 54 -9.35 7.64 16.31
CA THR A 54 -8.31 8.15 17.21
C THR A 54 -7.28 9.01 16.50
N ALA A 55 -7.24 8.94 15.16
CA ALA A 55 -6.38 9.76 14.31
C ALA A 55 -7.16 10.36 13.13
N LYS A 56 -6.75 11.56 12.76
CA LYS A 56 -7.24 12.26 11.57
C LYS A 56 -6.07 12.85 10.81
N VAL A 57 -6.09 12.68 9.49
CA VAL A 57 -5.06 13.21 8.60
C VAL A 57 -5.68 14.07 7.52
N THR A 58 -5.06 15.20 7.21
CA THR A 58 -5.41 16.03 6.03
C THR A 58 -4.39 15.76 4.93
N VAL A 59 -4.87 15.38 3.76
CA VAL A 59 -4.07 15.05 2.59
C VAL A 59 -4.34 16.08 1.50
N ASP A 60 -3.28 16.68 0.97
CA ASP A 60 -3.29 17.67 -0.12
C ASP A 60 -2.55 17.19 -1.38
N LEU A 61 -1.88 16.03 -1.32
CA LEU A 61 -1.25 15.41 -2.47
C LEU A 61 -2.24 14.47 -3.17
N CYS A 62 -2.70 14.87 -4.35
CA CYS A 62 -3.56 14.03 -5.17
C CYS A 62 -2.76 12.94 -5.90
N ILE A 63 -3.25 11.71 -5.88
CA ILE A 63 -2.68 10.55 -6.60
C ILE A 63 -2.37 10.89 -8.08
N SER A 64 -3.22 11.67 -8.74
CA SER A 64 -3.03 12.06 -10.14
C SER A 64 -1.86 13.03 -10.38
N LYS A 65 -1.28 13.59 -9.32
CA LYS A 65 -0.12 14.50 -9.38
C LYS A 65 1.17 13.85 -8.89
N VAL A 66 1.11 12.58 -8.47
CA VAL A 66 2.28 11.85 -7.97
C VAL A 66 3.19 11.48 -9.13
N ASP A 67 4.47 11.82 -9.00
CA ASP A 67 5.55 11.26 -9.81
C ASP A 67 6.30 10.22 -8.97
N LEU A 68 6.24 8.96 -9.37
CA LEU A 68 6.91 7.86 -8.65
C LEU A 68 8.44 7.94 -8.71
N ASP A 69 9.00 8.77 -9.59
CA ASP A 69 10.46 8.99 -9.63
C ASP A 69 10.98 9.80 -8.44
N ASP A 70 10.10 10.50 -7.74
CA ASP A 70 10.43 11.22 -6.51
C ASP A 70 10.55 10.29 -5.28
N TYR A 71 10.15 9.02 -5.40
CA TYR A 71 10.01 8.09 -4.27
C TYR A 71 10.88 6.83 -4.45
N LYS A 72 11.29 6.24 -3.34
CA LYS A 72 11.99 4.94 -3.30
C LYS A 72 11.01 3.76 -3.20
N GLY A 73 9.82 4.00 -2.70
CA GLY A 73 8.80 2.98 -2.53
C GLY A 73 7.43 3.56 -2.20
N MET A 74 6.43 2.70 -2.26
CA MET A 74 5.05 3.02 -1.96
C MET A 74 4.48 1.98 -0.99
N ILE A 75 3.75 2.44 0.03
CA ILE A 75 3.01 1.59 0.95
C ILE A 75 1.51 1.83 0.75
N LEU A 76 0.77 0.75 0.70
CA LEU A 76 -0.69 0.75 0.78
C LEU A 76 -1.07 0.50 2.24
N ILE A 77 -1.65 1.51 2.91
CA ILE A 77 -2.06 1.38 4.31
C ILE A 77 -3.28 0.46 4.45
N GLY A 78 -3.36 -0.22 5.58
CA GLY A 78 -4.49 -1.10 5.91
C GLY A 78 -5.76 -0.37 6.31
N GLY A 79 -6.63 -1.06 7.04
CA GLY A 79 -8.00 -0.64 7.25
C GLY A 79 -8.82 -0.81 5.95
N TYR A 80 -9.81 0.05 5.72
CA TYR A 80 -10.67 0.02 4.52
C TYR A 80 -10.24 1.03 3.45
N ALA A 81 -9.12 1.70 3.61
CA ALA A 81 -8.64 2.74 2.71
C ALA A 81 -8.54 2.26 1.24
N MET A 82 -8.01 1.06 1.00
CA MET A 82 -7.84 0.54 -0.35
C MET A 82 -9.14 0.06 -0.99
N ASP A 83 -10.13 -0.34 -0.20
CA ASP A 83 -11.47 -0.63 -0.73
C ASP A 83 -12.11 0.62 -1.34
N ARG A 84 -11.94 1.76 -0.68
CA ARG A 84 -12.43 3.05 -1.17
C ARG A 84 -11.61 3.54 -2.39
N LEU A 85 -10.29 3.39 -2.38
CA LEU A 85 -9.41 3.85 -3.47
C LEU A 85 -9.54 3.05 -4.77
N ARG A 86 -10.05 1.81 -4.72
CA ARG A 86 -10.35 1.02 -5.93
C ARG A 86 -11.72 1.35 -6.55
N TYR A 87 -12.51 2.26 -5.96
CA TYR A 87 -13.83 2.61 -6.45
C TYR A 87 -13.76 3.34 -7.80
N GLU A 88 -14.57 2.89 -8.74
CA GLU A 88 -14.79 3.52 -10.04
C GLU A 88 -16.22 4.08 -10.11
N PRO A 89 -16.41 5.37 -10.41
CA PRO A 89 -17.76 5.94 -10.60
C PRO A 89 -18.52 5.33 -11.78
N LYS A 90 -17.79 4.83 -12.78
CA LYS A 90 -18.35 4.17 -13.97
C LYS A 90 -17.49 2.99 -14.37
N LEU A 91 -18.09 1.83 -14.46
CA LEU A 91 -17.46 0.64 -15.02
C LEU A 91 -17.38 0.81 -16.53
N SER A 92 -16.22 1.22 -17.06
CA SER A 92 -16.05 1.58 -18.47
C SER A 92 -15.23 0.55 -19.27
N SER A 93 -14.55 -0.38 -18.59
CA SER A 93 -13.70 -1.39 -19.23
C SER A 93 -13.72 -2.71 -18.45
N SER A 94 -13.03 -3.73 -18.99
CA SER A 94 -12.84 -5.01 -18.31
C SER A 94 -11.80 -4.95 -17.17
N THR A 95 -11.06 -3.85 -17.05
CA THR A 95 -10.06 -3.63 -16.01
C THR A 95 -10.38 -2.37 -15.23
N ASN A 96 -10.18 -2.40 -13.93
CA ASN A 96 -10.42 -1.25 -13.06
C ASN A 96 -9.54 -0.05 -13.45
N GLN A 97 -10.15 1.13 -13.62
CA GLN A 97 -9.49 2.38 -14.03
C GLN A 97 -9.43 3.42 -12.91
N ALA A 98 -9.68 3.02 -11.65
CA ALA A 98 -9.51 3.94 -10.53
C ALA A 98 -8.09 4.54 -10.50
N PRO A 99 -7.93 5.83 -10.19
CA PRO A 99 -6.61 6.49 -10.20
C PRO A 99 -5.57 5.77 -9.35
N ALA A 100 -5.95 5.22 -8.19
CA ALA A 100 -5.05 4.45 -7.33
C ALA A 100 -4.60 3.13 -7.96
N VAL A 101 -5.49 2.45 -8.70
CA VAL A 101 -5.14 1.21 -9.42
C VAL A 101 -4.20 1.52 -10.59
N ASN A 102 -4.40 2.65 -11.28
CA ASN A 102 -3.49 3.11 -12.33
C ASN A 102 -2.11 3.46 -11.78
N LEU A 103 -2.02 4.13 -10.63
CA LEU A 103 -0.75 4.40 -9.95
C LEU A 103 -0.08 3.10 -9.50
N LEU A 104 -0.84 2.14 -8.98
CA LEU A 104 -0.31 0.83 -8.57
C LEU A 104 0.29 0.08 -9.76
N ARG A 105 -0.32 0.10 -10.95
CA ARG A 105 0.27 -0.49 -12.17
C ARG A 105 1.64 0.09 -12.50
N GLN A 106 1.79 1.40 -12.39
CA GLN A 106 3.07 2.07 -12.61
C GLN A 106 4.10 1.65 -11.54
N ALA A 107 3.69 1.62 -10.26
CA ALA A 107 4.54 1.19 -9.16
C ALA A 107 5.02 -0.25 -9.33
N VAL A 108 4.10 -1.17 -9.71
CA VAL A 108 4.42 -2.58 -9.97
C VAL A 108 5.37 -2.72 -11.16
N THR A 109 5.18 -1.93 -12.23
CA THR A 109 6.13 -1.92 -13.37
C THR A 109 7.54 -1.52 -12.94
N LYS A 110 7.68 -0.50 -12.08
CA LYS A 110 8.98 -0.07 -11.53
C LYS A 110 9.56 -1.11 -10.56
N MET A 111 8.71 -1.75 -9.77
CA MET A 111 9.06 -2.81 -8.85
C MET A 111 9.64 -4.03 -9.61
N ASP A 112 8.97 -4.47 -10.66
CA ASP A 112 9.40 -5.60 -11.51
C ASP A 112 10.70 -5.29 -12.27
N ALA A 113 10.98 -4.00 -12.51
CA ALA A 113 12.27 -3.55 -13.06
C ALA A 113 13.39 -3.43 -11.98
N GLY A 114 13.13 -3.80 -10.72
CA GLY A 114 14.11 -3.75 -9.64
C GLY A 114 14.44 -2.34 -9.13
N LYS A 115 13.54 -1.36 -9.30
CA LYS A 115 13.81 0.06 -9.05
C LYS A 115 12.91 0.70 -8.00
N PHE A 116 11.95 -0.03 -7.46
CA PHE A 116 10.92 0.52 -6.58
C PHE A 116 10.38 -0.55 -5.64
N CYS A 117 10.19 -0.23 -4.36
CA CYS A 117 9.62 -1.16 -3.38
C CYS A 117 8.12 -0.90 -3.22
N VAL A 118 7.31 -1.95 -3.20
CA VAL A 118 5.88 -1.86 -2.91
C VAL A 118 5.57 -2.62 -1.63
N GLY A 119 4.92 -1.95 -0.69
CA GLY A 119 4.46 -2.53 0.56
C GLY A 119 2.94 -2.58 0.65
N THR A 120 2.42 -3.67 1.20
CA THR A 120 0.99 -3.80 1.53
C THR A 120 0.85 -4.41 2.91
N ILE A 121 -0.13 -3.98 3.68
CA ILE A 121 -0.36 -4.55 5.01
C ILE A 121 -1.86 -4.69 5.26
N CYS A 122 -2.25 -5.69 6.05
CA CYS A 122 -3.63 -5.92 6.48
C CYS A 122 -4.58 -6.17 5.28
N HIS A 123 -5.55 -5.30 5.04
CA HIS A 123 -6.53 -5.39 3.96
C HIS A 123 -6.05 -4.75 2.64
N SER A 124 -4.89 -4.13 2.62
CA SER A 124 -4.51 -3.26 1.50
C SER A 124 -4.26 -3.98 0.17
N LEU A 125 -4.11 -5.32 0.17
CA LEU A 125 -4.12 -6.12 -1.06
C LEU A 125 -5.44 -6.01 -1.85
N TRP A 126 -6.51 -5.47 -1.29
CA TRP A 126 -7.73 -5.17 -2.05
C TRP A 126 -7.48 -4.27 -3.26
N LEU A 127 -6.47 -3.38 -3.19
CA LEU A 127 -6.11 -2.57 -4.37
C LEU A 127 -5.52 -3.43 -5.49
N PHE A 128 -4.70 -4.43 -5.15
CA PHE A 128 -4.20 -5.43 -6.12
C PHE A 128 -5.33 -6.31 -6.67
N CYS A 129 -6.30 -6.71 -5.83
CA CYS A 129 -7.44 -7.51 -6.27
C CYS A 129 -8.32 -6.80 -7.32
N ALA A 130 -8.25 -5.47 -7.40
CA ALA A 130 -8.95 -4.69 -8.42
C ALA A 130 -8.35 -4.90 -9.84
N ASP A 131 -7.11 -5.37 -9.92
CA ASP A 131 -6.46 -5.80 -11.16
C ASP A 131 -5.69 -7.11 -10.92
N PRO A 132 -6.34 -8.27 -11.11
CA PRO A 132 -5.74 -9.58 -10.86
C PRO A 132 -4.42 -9.83 -11.60
N GLY A 133 -4.17 -9.11 -12.72
CA GLY A 133 -2.92 -9.18 -13.45
C GLY A 133 -1.70 -8.74 -12.61
N LEU A 134 -1.91 -7.86 -11.63
CA LEU A 134 -0.85 -7.37 -10.75
C LEU A 134 -0.49 -8.36 -9.63
N LEU A 135 -1.40 -9.28 -9.30
CA LEU A 135 -1.23 -10.22 -8.20
C LEU A 135 -0.90 -11.64 -8.67
N ARG A 136 -1.28 -12.00 -9.90
CA ARG A 136 -1.08 -13.35 -10.43
C ARG A 136 0.39 -13.75 -10.44
N GLY A 137 0.65 -14.93 -9.86
CA GLY A 137 1.99 -15.52 -9.77
C GLY A 137 2.86 -14.95 -8.65
N ARG A 138 2.33 -14.04 -7.82
CA ARG A 138 3.04 -13.52 -6.65
C ARG A 138 2.66 -14.29 -5.40
N SER A 139 3.63 -14.44 -4.50
CA SER A 139 3.41 -14.96 -3.16
C SER A 139 3.30 -13.82 -2.16
N VAL A 140 2.28 -13.88 -1.30
CA VAL A 140 1.91 -12.77 -0.40
C VAL A 140 1.42 -13.27 0.94
N THR A 141 1.30 -12.38 1.92
CA THR A 141 0.46 -12.57 3.11
C THR A 141 -0.58 -11.47 3.22
N CYS A 142 -1.67 -11.73 3.93
CA CYS A 142 -2.75 -10.77 4.13
C CYS A 142 -3.56 -11.10 5.38
N ALA A 143 -4.45 -10.20 5.78
CA ALA A 143 -5.44 -10.49 6.81
C ALA A 143 -6.34 -11.67 6.40
N HIS A 144 -6.74 -12.49 7.36
CA HIS A 144 -7.51 -13.72 7.11
C HIS A 144 -8.84 -13.46 6.40
N ASN A 145 -9.52 -12.36 6.71
CA ASN A 145 -10.82 -12.04 6.14
C ASN A 145 -10.79 -11.63 4.66
N ILE A 146 -9.62 -11.29 4.11
CA ILE A 146 -9.45 -11.04 2.66
C ILE A 146 -8.74 -12.19 1.92
N TYR A 147 -8.48 -13.30 2.61
CA TYR A 147 -7.79 -14.45 2.04
C TYR A 147 -8.41 -14.92 0.73
N CYS A 148 -9.74 -15.08 0.71
CA CYS A 148 -10.46 -15.54 -0.47
C CYS A 148 -10.36 -14.54 -1.63
N ASP A 149 -10.39 -13.24 -1.35
CA ASP A 149 -10.26 -12.20 -2.37
C ASP A 149 -8.89 -12.27 -3.06
N VAL A 150 -7.83 -12.41 -2.26
CA VAL A 150 -6.44 -12.52 -2.73
C VAL A 150 -6.23 -13.78 -3.57
N VAL A 151 -6.74 -14.93 -3.11
CA VAL A 151 -6.66 -16.20 -3.86
C VAL A 151 -7.46 -16.12 -5.16
N ASN A 152 -8.68 -15.57 -5.14
CA ASN A 152 -9.51 -15.40 -6.33
C ASN A 152 -8.86 -14.45 -7.35
N ALA A 153 -8.09 -13.46 -6.89
CA ALA A 153 -7.31 -12.57 -7.74
C ALA A 153 -6.01 -13.22 -8.26
N GLY A 154 -5.71 -14.46 -7.89
CA GLY A 154 -4.58 -15.23 -8.41
C GLY A 154 -3.28 -15.10 -7.60
N GLY A 155 -3.33 -14.52 -6.41
CA GLY A 155 -2.22 -14.50 -5.46
C GLY A 155 -2.05 -15.83 -4.73
N THR A 156 -0.82 -16.21 -4.42
CA THR A 156 -0.52 -17.35 -3.57
C THR A 156 -0.30 -16.88 -2.13
N VAL A 157 -1.25 -17.17 -1.24
CA VAL A 157 -1.13 -16.75 0.16
C VAL A 157 -0.27 -17.74 0.93
N VAL A 158 0.84 -17.26 1.47
CA VAL A 158 1.78 -18.06 2.27
C VAL A 158 1.22 -18.28 3.66
N GLN A 159 1.21 -19.55 4.08
CA GLN A 159 0.66 -19.98 5.36
C GLN A 159 1.68 -20.79 6.16
N ASN A 160 1.53 -20.75 7.48
CA ASN A 160 2.23 -21.62 8.41
C ASN A 160 1.23 -22.10 9.47
N ASN A 161 1.09 -23.43 9.65
CA ASN A 161 0.17 -24.05 10.59
C ASN A 161 -1.30 -23.58 10.47
N GLY A 162 -1.77 -23.32 9.23
CA GLY A 162 -3.16 -22.91 8.95
C GLY A 162 -3.42 -21.41 9.13
N GLU A 163 -2.41 -20.62 9.44
CA GLU A 163 -2.48 -19.16 9.52
C GLU A 163 -1.62 -18.50 8.44
N THR A 164 -2.02 -17.34 7.96
CA THR A 164 -1.18 -16.52 7.07
C THR A 164 0.06 -16.05 7.84
N VAL A 165 1.24 -16.06 7.18
CA VAL A 165 2.48 -15.63 7.86
C VAL A 165 2.44 -14.16 8.21
N GLU A 166 3.20 -13.76 9.21
CA GLU A 166 3.20 -12.37 9.73
C GLU A 166 3.66 -11.36 8.69
N VAL A 167 4.80 -11.64 8.05
CA VAL A 167 5.36 -10.83 6.95
C VAL A 167 5.88 -11.77 5.88
N HIS A 168 5.67 -11.41 4.62
CA HIS A 168 6.22 -12.13 3.49
C HIS A 168 6.84 -11.16 2.48
N GLN A 169 7.93 -11.62 1.85
CA GLN A 169 8.65 -10.88 0.83
C GLN A 169 8.69 -11.70 -0.47
N ASP A 170 8.25 -11.10 -1.56
CA ASP A 170 8.38 -11.62 -2.92
C ASP A 170 9.10 -10.58 -3.78
N GLY A 171 10.42 -10.70 -3.89
CA GLY A 171 11.25 -9.68 -4.50
C GLY A 171 11.16 -8.35 -3.76
N LEU A 172 10.69 -7.31 -4.45
CA LEU A 172 10.46 -5.96 -3.91
C LEU A 172 9.00 -5.72 -3.49
N LEU A 173 8.15 -6.76 -3.50
CA LEU A 173 6.83 -6.74 -2.88
C LEU A 173 6.92 -7.24 -1.45
N ILE A 174 6.63 -6.38 -0.48
CA ILE A 174 6.61 -6.72 0.94
C ILE A 174 5.17 -6.71 1.42
N THR A 175 4.73 -7.79 2.07
CA THR A 175 3.35 -7.90 2.55
C THR A 175 3.31 -8.21 4.04
N GLY A 176 2.39 -7.59 4.77
CA GLY A 176 2.15 -7.78 6.20
C GLY A 176 0.72 -8.26 6.48
N ARG A 177 0.56 -9.15 7.47
CA ARG A 177 -0.73 -9.81 7.75
C ARG A 177 -1.79 -8.87 8.33
N HIS A 178 -1.44 -8.08 9.34
CA HIS A 178 -2.35 -7.19 10.07
C HIS A 178 -1.56 -6.12 10.86
N PRO A 179 -2.22 -5.12 11.46
CA PRO A 179 -1.52 -4.02 12.16
C PRO A 179 -0.51 -4.47 13.21
N GLY A 180 -0.75 -5.58 13.90
CA GLY A 180 0.21 -6.16 14.85
C GLY A 180 1.55 -6.60 14.24
N ALA A 181 1.60 -6.75 12.92
CA ALA A 181 2.82 -7.09 12.18
C ALA A 181 3.59 -5.85 11.69
N VAL A 182 3.09 -4.63 11.92
CA VAL A 182 3.60 -3.40 11.30
C VAL A 182 5.10 -3.18 11.56
N HIS A 183 5.58 -3.40 12.77
CA HIS A 183 7.01 -3.24 13.09
C HIS A 183 7.92 -4.23 12.37
N ALA A 184 7.46 -5.47 12.19
CA ALA A 184 8.20 -6.48 11.42
C ALA A 184 8.17 -6.14 9.92
N PHE A 185 7.02 -5.72 9.40
CA PHE A 185 6.83 -5.25 8.04
C PHE A 185 7.76 -4.06 7.72
N ASP A 186 7.79 -3.03 8.56
CA ASP A 186 8.60 -1.82 8.36
C ASP A 186 10.09 -2.13 8.28
N LYS A 187 10.59 -3.05 9.15
CA LYS A 187 12.00 -3.47 9.12
C LYS A 187 12.36 -4.14 7.80
N VAL A 188 11.49 -5.03 7.29
CA VAL A 188 11.73 -5.72 6.01
C VAL A 188 11.63 -4.73 4.86
N PHE A 189 10.64 -3.84 4.87
CA PHE A 189 10.47 -2.81 3.84
C PHE A 189 11.66 -1.86 3.80
N LEU A 190 12.11 -1.34 4.95
CA LEU A 190 13.28 -0.48 5.07
C LEU A 190 14.56 -1.17 4.56
N ALA A 191 14.75 -2.45 4.87
CA ALA A 191 15.90 -3.21 4.38
C ALA A 191 15.96 -3.26 2.85
N GLN A 192 14.81 -3.37 2.17
CA GLN A 192 14.73 -3.32 0.72
C GLN A 192 14.92 -1.91 0.15
N LEU A 193 14.36 -0.88 0.80
CA LEU A 193 14.59 0.51 0.39
C LEU A 193 16.07 0.89 0.41
N ASN A 194 16.83 0.38 1.37
CA ASN A 194 18.26 0.67 1.50
C ASN A 194 19.14 -0.06 0.47
N GLN A 195 18.58 -1.01 -0.29
CA GLN A 195 19.27 -1.70 -1.37
C GLN A 195 19.03 -1.05 -2.75
N LEU A 196 18.04 -0.15 -2.87
CA LEU A 196 17.70 0.65 -4.05
C LEU A 196 18.46 1.99 -4.06
#